data_9e438421329e3bc3738f29084061f76e
#
_entry.id   9e438421329e3bc3738f29084061f76e
#
_cell.length_a   1.000
_cell.length_b   1.000
_cell.length_c   1.000
_cell.angle_alpha   90.00
_cell.angle_beta   90.00
_cell.angle_gamma   90.00
#
_symmetry.space_group_name_H-M   'P 1'
#
loop_
_entity.id
_entity.type
_entity.pdbx_description
1 polymer ?
#
loop_
_entity_poly.entity_id
_entity_poly.type
_entity_poly.pdbx_seq_one_letter_code
_entity_poly.pdbx_strand_id
1 'polypeptide(L)'
;MPVNYLNNKDILKEIHKSKNSYCSYVRENYDKYDIIVPSLDKINIRTVAQAKRNRASAMQKEAYETAKLTNKKVKQAEFQVKWQKVNKTDLVFRVMTYDHIPLEPGRKRKPKTEADHRVKVNFPPFQHYKFDASDKLKCVGKSHWVGSMSNGKFEPPLNHPAGKMTEKLARMFLLLCKRYATRANWRGYTANDEMQSQALLQLSQIGLQFDESKSDNPFAYYTAAITNSFTRILNIEKKNQNIRDDLLDCLLYTSPSPRDKCR
;
A
#
# COMPACT_ATOMS: atom_id res chain seq x y z
N MET A 1 -9.09 25.30 11.51
CA MET A 1 -8.95 24.39 10.36
C MET A 1 -9.60 23.06 10.71
N PRO A 2 -10.42 22.46 9.86
CA PRO A 2 -11.03 21.17 10.17
C PRO A 2 -9.92 20.13 10.39
N VAL A 3 -10.00 19.41 11.50
CA VAL A 3 -9.07 18.32 11.80
C VAL A 3 -9.33 17.21 10.79
N ASN A 4 -8.46 17.08 9.79
CA ASN A 4 -8.55 15.99 8.82
C ASN A 4 -8.23 14.67 9.52
N TYR A 5 -9.25 13.97 9.97
CA TYR A 5 -9.09 12.62 10.49
C TYR A 5 -8.69 11.69 9.34
N LEU A 6 -7.60 10.95 9.55
CA LEU A 6 -7.21 9.87 8.65
C LEU A 6 -8.15 8.69 8.88
N ASN A 7 -8.87 8.30 7.82
CA ASN A 7 -9.76 7.15 7.85
C ASN A 7 -9.17 6.02 7.00
N ASN A 8 -9.29 4.78 7.48
CA ASN A 8 -8.85 3.59 6.73
C ASN A 8 -9.47 3.51 5.33
N LYS A 9 -10.76 3.85 5.19
CA LYS A 9 -11.44 3.83 3.90
C LYS A 9 -10.84 4.82 2.89
N ASP A 10 -10.46 6.00 3.34
CA ASP A 10 -9.86 7.02 2.48
C ASP A 10 -8.44 6.62 2.08
N ILE A 11 -7.67 6.04 3.01
CA ILE A 11 -6.32 5.53 2.72
C ILE A 11 -6.41 4.39 1.69
N LEU A 12 -7.30 3.40 1.89
CA LEU A 12 -7.53 2.31 0.94
C LEU A 12 -7.91 2.83 -0.45
N LYS A 13 -8.82 3.79 -0.53
CA LYS A 13 -9.23 4.41 -1.80
C LYS A 13 -8.05 5.03 -2.55
N GLU A 14 -7.18 5.74 -1.84
CA GLU A 14 -6.01 6.38 -2.44
C GLU A 14 -4.91 5.35 -2.80
N ILE A 15 -4.76 4.26 -2.02
CA ILE A 15 -3.89 3.14 -2.38
C ILE A 15 -4.37 2.49 -3.68
N HIS A 16 -5.66 2.18 -3.81
CA HIS A 16 -6.22 1.61 -5.03
C HIS A 16 -6.02 2.53 -6.23
N LYS A 17 -6.29 3.82 -6.06
CA LYS A 17 -6.08 4.80 -7.12
C LYS A 17 -4.61 4.90 -7.54
N SER A 18 -3.68 4.85 -6.59
CA SER A 18 -2.25 4.84 -6.87
C SER A 18 -1.84 3.55 -7.60
N LYS A 19 -2.29 2.37 -7.13
CA LYS A 19 -2.00 1.08 -7.77
C LYS A 19 -2.55 1.00 -9.19
N ASN A 20 -3.75 1.55 -9.43
CA ASN A 20 -4.37 1.56 -10.76
C ASN A 20 -3.51 2.31 -11.79
N SER A 21 -2.74 3.32 -11.38
CA SER A 21 -1.82 4.03 -12.27
C SER A 21 -0.67 3.15 -12.80
N TYR A 22 -0.40 2.02 -12.15
CA TYR A 22 0.63 1.03 -12.55
C TYR A 22 0.03 -0.18 -13.29
N CYS A 23 -1.24 -0.15 -13.63
CA CYS A 23 -1.93 -1.28 -14.21
C CYS A 23 -2.36 -0.99 -15.66
N SER A 24 -2.47 -2.06 -16.45
CA SER A 24 -3.05 -2.00 -17.79
C SER A 24 -4.40 -2.69 -17.81
N TYR A 25 -5.40 -2.00 -18.34
CA TYR A 25 -6.76 -2.50 -18.47
C TYR A 25 -7.21 -2.47 -19.94
N VAL A 26 -8.02 -3.44 -20.34
CA VAL A 26 -8.60 -3.49 -21.71
C VAL A 26 -9.58 -2.34 -21.93
N ARG A 27 -10.28 -1.92 -20.88
CA ARG A 27 -11.18 -0.74 -20.84
C ARG A 27 -11.03 -0.05 -19.51
N GLU A 28 -11.21 1.26 -19.46
CA GLU A 28 -11.11 2.09 -18.25
C GLU A 28 -12.02 1.62 -17.12
N ASN A 29 -13.22 1.14 -17.43
CA ASN A 29 -14.19 0.67 -16.42
C ASN A 29 -13.78 -0.61 -15.68
N TYR A 30 -12.69 -1.28 -16.09
CA TYR A 30 -12.19 -2.50 -15.46
C TYR A 30 -11.13 -2.23 -14.37
N ASP A 31 -10.90 -0.99 -14.05
CA ASP A 31 -10.08 -0.56 -12.89
C ASP A 31 -10.74 -0.90 -11.55
N LYS A 32 -12.09 -0.85 -11.50
CA LYS A 32 -12.90 -1.20 -10.33
C LYS A 32 -13.11 -2.70 -10.24
N TYR A 33 -12.97 -3.24 -9.03
CA TYR A 33 -13.23 -4.66 -8.75
C TYR A 33 -14.27 -4.81 -7.65
N ASP A 34 -14.98 -5.94 -7.65
CA ASP A 34 -16.06 -6.23 -6.71
C ASP A 34 -15.58 -7.08 -5.52
N ILE A 35 -14.59 -7.96 -5.76
CA ILE A 35 -14.04 -8.83 -4.73
C ILE A 35 -12.57 -9.17 -5.02
N ILE A 36 -11.78 -9.37 -3.96
CA ILE A 36 -10.41 -9.90 -4.06
C ILE A 36 -10.44 -11.40 -3.78
N VAL A 37 -9.81 -12.19 -4.64
CA VAL A 37 -9.74 -13.64 -4.53
C VAL A 37 -8.26 -14.07 -4.60
N PRO A 38 -7.80 -14.97 -3.72
CA PRO A 38 -6.39 -15.38 -3.71
C PRO A 38 -5.99 -16.27 -4.88
N SER A 39 -6.93 -16.98 -5.52
CA SER A 39 -6.68 -17.81 -6.72
C SER A 39 -7.94 -17.96 -7.56
N LEU A 40 -7.78 -18.30 -8.84
CA LEU A 40 -8.90 -18.54 -9.76
C LEU A 40 -9.84 -19.65 -9.28
N ASP A 41 -9.29 -20.71 -8.68
CA ASP A 41 -10.05 -21.88 -8.22
C ASP A 41 -11.04 -21.55 -7.09
N LYS A 42 -10.81 -20.42 -6.39
CA LYS A 42 -11.70 -19.94 -5.32
C LYS A 42 -12.89 -19.11 -5.82
N ILE A 43 -13.02 -18.92 -7.14
CA ILE A 43 -14.19 -18.29 -7.74
C ILE A 43 -15.33 -19.31 -7.82
N ASN A 44 -16.13 -19.39 -6.79
CA ASN A 44 -17.28 -20.30 -6.66
C ASN A 44 -18.59 -19.51 -6.48
N ILE A 45 -19.72 -20.21 -6.37
CA ILE A 45 -21.06 -19.61 -6.25
C ILE A 45 -21.13 -18.61 -5.07
N ARG A 46 -20.47 -18.91 -3.96
CA ARG A 46 -20.44 -18.03 -2.78
C ARG A 46 -19.69 -16.73 -3.04
N THR A 47 -18.52 -16.79 -3.68
CA THR A 47 -17.73 -15.61 -4.03
C THR A 47 -18.45 -14.76 -5.08
N VAL A 48 -19.13 -15.37 -6.06
CA VAL A 48 -19.96 -14.66 -7.03
C VAL A 48 -21.12 -13.95 -6.36
N ALA A 49 -21.82 -14.63 -5.42
CA ALA A 49 -22.90 -14.00 -4.65
C ALA A 49 -22.41 -12.81 -3.80
N GLN A 50 -21.23 -12.94 -3.19
CA GLN A 50 -20.61 -11.86 -2.44
C GLN A 50 -20.21 -10.68 -3.35
N ALA A 51 -19.63 -10.96 -4.52
CA ALA A 51 -19.29 -9.95 -5.51
C ALA A 51 -20.53 -9.18 -6.00
N LYS A 52 -21.66 -9.87 -6.23
CA LYS A 52 -22.93 -9.23 -6.58
C LYS A 52 -23.45 -8.29 -5.47
N ARG A 53 -23.33 -8.68 -4.21
CA ARG A 53 -23.70 -7.81 -3.06
C ARG A 53 -22.79 -6.58 -2.99
N ASN A 54 -21.49 -6.75 -3.16
CA ASN A 54 -20.53 -5.67 -3.15
C ASN A 54 -20.80 -4.69 -4.30
N ARG A 55 -21.07 -5.19 -5.51
CA ARG A 55 -21.43 -4.40 -6.68
C ARG A 55 -22.72 -3.62 -6.47
N ALA A 56 -23.77 -4.26 -5.96
CA ALA A 56 -25.04 -3.59 -5.64
C ALA A 56 -24.83 -2.45 -4.62
N SER A 57 -24.02 -2.71 -3.57
CA SER A 57 -23.66 -1.68 -2.59
C SER A 57 -22.85 -0.52 -3.19
N ALA A 58 -21.94 -0.82 -4.11
CA ALA A 58 -21.16 0.21 -4.82
C ALA A 58 -22.08 1.07 -5.70
N MET A 59 -22.96 0.45 -6.49
CA MET A 59 -23.95 1.15 -7.31
C MET A 59 -24.89 2.04 -6.48
N GLN A 60 -25.35 1.54 -5.33
CA GLN A 60 -26.17 2.32 -4.40
C GLN A 60 -25.42 3.56 -3.90
N LYS A 61 -24.13 3.42 -3.54
CA LYS A 61 -23.31 4.53 -3.07
C LYS A 61 -23.06 5.56 -4.17
N GLU A 62 -22.72 5.12 -5.38
CA GLU A 62 -22.50 5.99 -6.53
C GLU A 62 -23.78 6.77 -6.88
N ALA A 63 -24.93 6.10 -6.92
CA ALA A 63 -26.22 6.74 -7.17
C ALA A 63 -26.58 7.77 -6.07
N TYR A 64 -26.33 7.43 -4.81
CA TYR A 64 -26.54 8.36 -3.69
C TYR A 64 -25.60 9.56 -3.75
N GLU A 65 -24.30 9.37 -4.02
CA GLU A 65 -23.33 10.46 -4.15
C GLU A 65 -23.71 11.40 -5.29
N THR A 66 -24.12 10.86 -6.44
CA THR A 66 -24.59 11.63 -7.59
C THR A 66 -25.86 12.44 -7.26
N ALA A 67 -26.83 11.80 -6.62
CA ALA A 67 -28.07 12.46 -6.20
C ALA A 67 -27.83 13.54 -5.13
N LYS A 68 -26.87 13.32 -4.22
CA LYS A 68 -26.50 14.30 -3.20
C LYS A 68 -25.83 15.55 -3.78
N LEU A 69 -25.15 15.45 -4.91
CA LEU A 69 -24.60 16.61 -5.63
C LEU A 69 -25.72 17.47 -6.22
N THR A 70 -26.83 16.84 -6.60
CA THR A 70 -27.98 17.53 -7.19
C THR A 70 -28.99 17.98 -6.13
N ASN A 71 -29.21 17.18 -5.08
CA ASN A 71 -30.22 17.40 -4.05
C ASN A 71 -29.71 17.04 -2.64
N LYS A 72 -29.67 18.00 -1.71
CA LYS A 72 -29.11 17.79 -0.35
C LYS A 72 -29.97 16.96 0.59
N LYS A 73 -31.25 16.69 0.28
CA LYS A 73 -32.21 16.04 1.18
C LYS A 73 -32.54 14.57 0.83
N VAL A 74 -31.68 13.92 0.09
CA VAL A 74 -31.93 12.53 -0.39
C VAL A 74 -31.47 11.50 0.64
N LYS A 75 -32.26 10.45 0.87
CA LYS A 75 -31.90 9.34 1.78
C LYS A 75 -31.27 8.18 0.99
N GLN A 76 -30.19 7.61 1.53
CA GLN A 76 -29.48 6.48 0.90
C GLN A 76 -30.39 5.26 0.70
N ALA A 77 -31.42 5.06 1.52
CA ALA A 77 -32.36 3.95 1.43
C ALA A 77 -33.18 3.95 0.13
N GLU A 78 -33.36 5.12 -0.52
CA GLU A 78 -34.15 5.25 -1.75
C GLU A 78 -33.46 4.63 -2.98
N PHE A 79 -32.13 4.40 -2.91
CA PHE A 79 -31.31 3.86 -4.00
C PHE A 79 -30.96 2.38 -3.83
N GLN A 80 -31.73 1.62 -3.06
CA GLN A 80 -31.44 0.19 -2.87
C GLN A 80 -31.51 -0.58 -4.19
N VAL A 81 -30.40 -1.18 -4.56
CA VAL A 81 -30.29 -2.09 -5.71
C VAL A 81 -30.33 -3.53 -5.19
N LYS A 82 -31.28 -4.33 -5.67
CA LYS A 82 -31.34 -5.77 -5.33
C LYS A 82 -30.16 -6.47 -6.00
N TRP A 83 -29.27 -7.10 -5.22
CA TRP A 83 -28.07 -7.79 -5.70
C TRP A 83 -28.36 -8.90 -6.71
N GLN A 84 -29.58 -9.48 -6.68
CA GLN A 84 -30.04 -10.49 -7.63
C GLN A 84 -30.16 -10.00 -9.07
N LYS A 85 -30.40 -8.68 -9.26
CA LYS A 85 -30.51 -8.06 -10.58
C LYS A 85 -29.13 -7.78 -11.22
N VAL A 86 -28.04 -7.93 -10.47
CA VAL A 86 -26.69 -7.71 -11.00
C VAL A 86 -26.30 -8.89 -11.87
N ASN A 87 -25.94 -8.62 -13.13
CA ASN A 87 -25.49 -9.64 -14.05
C ASN A 87 -24.13 -10.19 -13.64
N LYS A 88 -23.91 -11.49 -13.88
CA LYS A 88 -22.63 -12.15 -13.60
C LYS A 88 -21.52 -11.59 -14.49
N THR A 89 -21.87 -11.21 -15.72
CA THR A 89 -20.95 -10.63 -16.70
C THR A 89 -20.42 -9.25 -16.33
N ASP A 90 -21.05 -8.52 -15.41
CA ASP A 90 -20.61 -7.18 -15.00
C ASP A 90 -19.64 -7.20 -13.83
N LEU A 91 -19.44 -8.38 -13.23
CA LEU A 91 -18.57 -8.55 -12.08
C LEU A 91 -17.09 -8.59 -12.49
N VAL A 92 -16.26 -7.89 -11.73
CA VAL A 92 -14.80 -7.89 -11.88
C VAL A 92 -14.17 -8.50 -10.62
N PHE A 93 -13.39 -9.56 -10.82
CA PHE A 93 -12.67 -10.27 -9.76
C PHE A 93 -11.20 -9.89 -9.80
N ARG A 94 -10.65 -9.41 -8.69
CA ARG A 94 -9.21 -9.20 -8.54
C ARG A 94 -8.59 -10.48 -7.98
N VAL A 95 -7.75 -11.12 -8.76
CA VAL A 95 -7.03 -12.34 -8.38
C VAL A 95 -5.57 -12.00 -8.12
N MET A 96 -5.08 -12.36 -6.92
CA MET A 96 -3.68 -12.14 -6.52
C MET A 96 -2.83 -13.25 -7.12
N THR A 97 -2.02 -12.93 -8.13
CA THR A 97 -1.22 -13.93 -8.86
C THR A 97 0.03 -13.31 -9.47
N TYR A 98 1.08 -14.13 -9.56
CA TYR A 98 2.35 -13.82 -10.24
C TYR A 98 2.40 -14.37 -11.69
N ASP A 99 1.33 -14.97 -12.18
CA ASP A 99 1.33 -15.72 -13.46
C ASP A 99 1.67 -14.86 -14.68
N HIS A 100 1.40 -13.55 -14.63
CA HIS A 100 1.66 -12.63 -15.74
C HIS A 100 3.07 -12.04 -15.71
N ILE A 101 3.84 -12.30 -14.65
CA ILE A 101 5.21 -11.83 -14.51
C ILE A 101 6.13 -12.82 -15.22
N PRO A 102 7.01 -12.37 -16.14
CA PRO A 102 7.87 -13.26 -16.87
C PRO A 102 8.88 -13.95 -15.93
N LEU A 103 9.18 -15.19 -16.26
CA LEU A 103 10.20 -15.98 -15.56
C LEU A 103 11.60 -15.62 -16.06
N GLU A 104 12.57 -15.65 -15.15
CA GLU A 104 13.97 -15.55 -15.54
C GLU A 104 14.40 -16.75 -16.42
N PRO A 105 15.28 -16.54 -17.41
CA PRO A 105 15.82 -17.62 -18.20
C PRO A 105 16.43 -18.71 -17.32
N GLY A 106 16.06 -19.97 -17.54
CA GLY A 106 16.52 -21.13 -16.77
C GLY A 106 15.71 -21.49 -15.52
N ARG A 107 14.73 -20.68 -15.12
CA ARG A 107 13.87 -20.97 -13.97
C ARG A 107 12.65 -21.80 -14.37
N LYS A 108 12.51 -22.99 -13.80
CA LYS A 108 11.38 -23.90 -14.11
C LYS A 108 10.12 -23.66 -13.24
N ARG A 109 10.25 -23.00 -12.08
CA ARG A 109 9.14 -22.76 -11.14
C ARG A 109 8.62 -21.35 -11.24
N LYS A 110 7.29 -21.20 -11.32
CA LYS A 110 6.63 -19.91 -11.18
C LYS A 110 6.88 -19.35 -9.78
N PRO A 111 7.27 -18.09 -9.64
CA PRO A 111 7.47 -17.45 -8.35
C PRO A 111 6.13 -17.33 -7.62
N LYS A 112 6.14 -17.62 -6.32
CA LYS A 112 4.96 -17.46 -5.45
C LYS A 112 5.04 -16.22 -4.57
N THR A 113 6.24 -15.68 -4.37
CA THR A 113 6.50 -14.53 -3.50
C THR A 113 7.46 -13.56 -4.20
N GLU A 114 7.53 -12.33 -3.70
CA GLU A 114 8.49 -11.34 -4.20
C GLU A 114 9.95 -11.82 -4.01
N ALA A 115 10.23 -12.54 -2.93
CA ALA A 115 11.55 -13.09 -2.65
C ALA A 115 11.96 -14.18 -3.64
N ASP A 116 11.00 -14.93 -4.18
CA ASP A 116 11.24 -15.96 -5.20
C ASP A 116 11.55 -15.36 -6.57
N HIS A 117 11.24 -14.09 -6.74
CA HIS A 117 11.37 -13.37 -7.99
C HIS A 117 12.47 -12.32 -7.84
N ARG A 118 13.50 -12.35 -8.66
CA ARG A 118 14.51 -11.29 -8.70
C ARG A 118 13.98 -9.98 -9.29
N VAL A 119 12.84 -10.03 -9.96
CA VAL A 119 12.13 -8.86 -10.46
C VAL A 119 11.41 -8.18 -9.32
N LYS A 120 11.73 -6.91 -9.08
CA LYS A 120 11.04 -6.10 -8.08
C LYS A 120 9.63 -5.79 -8.53
N VAL A 121 8.67 -5.94 -7.62
CA VAL A 121 7.29 -5.48 -7.79
C VAL A 121 7.01 -4.35 -6.81
N ASN A 122 6.28 -3.32 -7.22
CA ASN A 122 5.93 -2.18 -6.35
C ASN A 122 4.90 -2.55 -5.29
N PHE A 123 4.09 -3.56 -5.59
CA PHE A 123 3.00 -4.05 -4.73
C PHE A 123 2.67 -5.48 -5.10
N PRO A 124 1.93 -6.23 -4.25
CA PRO A 124 1.50 -7.58 -4.56
C PRO A 124 0.78 -7.64 -5.91
N PRO A 125 1.28 -8.41 -6.89
CA PRO A 125 0.74 -8.39 -8.24
C PRO A 125 -0.63 -9.06 -8.31
N PHE A 126 -1.45 -8.56 -9.23
CA PHE A 126 -2.80 -9.04 -9.42
C PHE A 126 -3.23 -9.00 -10.88
N GLN A 127 -4.28 -9.74 -11.20
CA GLN A 127 -4.98 -9.68 -12.47
C GLN A 127 -6.48 -9.49 -12.22
N HIS A 128 -7.13 -8.75 -13.11
CA HIS A 128 -8.58 -8.62 -13.10
C HIS A 128 -9.21 -9.60 -14.09
N TYR A 129 -10.22 -10.32 -13.64
CA TYR A 129 -10.98 -11.28 -14.42
C TYR A 129 -12.45 -10.93 -14.43
N LYS A 130 -13.08 -11.23 -15.53
CA LYS A 130 -14.51 -11.04 -15.77
C LYS A 130 -15.08 -12.27 -16.45
N PHE A 131 -16.36 -12.58 -16.20
CA PHE A 131 -17.07 -13.60 -16.95
C PHE A 131 -17.46 -13.07 -18.33
N ASP A 132 -17.21 -13.87 -19.35
CA ASP A 132 -17.70 -13.62 -20.69
C ASP A 132 -19.13 -14.17 -20.87
N ALA A 133 -19.78 -13.89 -22.01
CA ALA A 133 -21.11 -14.39 -22.33
C ALA A 133 -21.20 -15.93 -22.31
N SER A 134 -20.08 -16.62 -22.53
CA SER A 134 -19.94 -18.09 -22.47
C SER A 134 -19.58 -18.64 -21.08
N ASP A 135 -19.72 -17.83 -20.01
CA ASP A 135 -19.41 -18.18 -18.62
C ASP A 135 -17.94 -18.53 -18.36
N LYS A 136 -17.04 -18.16 -19.29
CA LYS A 136 -15.59 -18.34 -19.14
C LYS A 136 -14.95 -17.10 -18.53
N LEU A 137 -13.95 -17.29 -17.67
CA LEU A 137 -13.17 -16.21 -17.07
C LEU A 137 -12.16 -15.66 -18.07
N LYS A 138 -12.25 -14.37 -18.38
CA LYS A 138 -11.34 -13.64 -19.25
C LYS A 138 -10.55 -12.61 -18.46
N CYS A 139 -9.24 -12.55 -18.66
CA CYS A 139 -8.40 -11.53 -18.08
C CYS A 139 -8.66 -10.18 -18.79
N VAL A 140 -9.03 -9.15 -18.00
CA VAL A 140 -9.36 -7.79 -18.47
C VAL A 140 -8.42 -6.71 -17.95
N GLY A 141 -7.52 -7.07 -17.05
CA GLY A 141 -6.51 -6.15 -16.52
C GLY A 141 -5.35 -6.87 -15.87
N LYS A 142 -4.17 -6.25 -15.87
CA LYS A 142 -2.93 -6.79 -15.28
C LYS A 142 -2.17 -5.68 -14.58
N SER A 143 -1.58 -5.99 -13.43
CA SER A 143 -0.62 -5.11 -12.78
C SER A 143 0.74 -5.18 -13.49
N HIS A 144 1.50 -4.08 -13.42
CA HIS A 144 2.87 -4.04 -13.92
C HIS A 144 3.85 -4.57 -12.88
N TRP A 145 5.03 -4.95 -13.32
CA TRP A 145 6.17 -5.26 -12.46
C TRP A 145 7.29 -4.25 -12.67
N VAL A 146 8.15 -4.11 -11.68
CA VAL A 146 9.31 -3.21 -11.70
C VAL A 146 10.58 -4.01 -11.88
N GLY A 147 11.39 -3.61 -12.85
CA GLY A 147 12.68 -4.20 -13.13
C GLY A 147 12.73 -4.89 -14.47
N SER A 148 13.83 -4.68 -15.20
CA SER A 148 14.15 -5.51 -16.35
C SER A 148 14.88 -6.75 -15.88
N MET A 149 14.73 -7.82 -16.61
CA MET A 149 15.46 -9.07 -16.38
C MET A 149 16.99 -8.91 -16.45
N SER A 150 17.47 -7.89 -17.17
CA SER A 150 18.90 -7.66 -17.41
C SER A 150 19.54 -6.76 -16.36
N ASN A 151 18.86 -5.73 -15.85
CA ASN A 151 19.51 -4.67 -15.07
C ASN A 151 18.76 -4.25 -13.79
N GLY A 152 17.65 -4.91 -13.43
CA GLY A 152 16.84 -4.55 -12.25
C GLY A 152 16.21 -3.15 -12.32
N LYS A 153 16.18 -2.52 -13.50
CA LYS A 153 15.51 -1.25 -13.73
C LYS A 153 14.08 -1.47 -14.18
N PHE A 154 13.18 -0.58 -13.77
CA PHE A 154 11.81 -0.58 -14.23
C PHE A 154 11.78 -0.17 -15.70
N GLU A 155 11.32 -1.07 -16.55
CA GLU A 155 10.96 -0.77 -17.93
C GLU A 155 9.44 -0.82 -18.06
N PRO A 156 8.76 0.33 -18.02
CA PRO A 156 7.34 0.35 -18.29
C PRO A 156 7.12 -0.15 -19.74
N PRO A 157 6.02 -0.86 -20.03
CA PRO A 157 5.65 -1.15 -21.41
C PRO A 157 5.67 0.14 -22.22
N LEU A 158 6.16 0.08 -23.43
CA LEU A 158 6.38 1.23 -24.35
C LEU A 158 5.18 2.20 -24.45
N ASN A 159 3.96 1.74 -24.15
CA ASN A 159 2.72 2.48 -24.28
C ASN A 159 2.05 2.85 -22.94
N HIS A 160 2.71 2.63 -21.79
CA HIS A 160 2.16 2.99 -20.48
C HIS A 160 3.07 3.96 -19.74
N PRO A 161 2.52 5.10 -19.25
CA PRO A 161 3.25 6.00 -18.39
C PRO A 161 3.65 5.27 -17.10
N ALA A 162 4.83 5.57 -16.58
CA ALA A 162 5.24 5.11 -15.24
C ALA A 162 4.17 5.52 -14.22
N GLY A 163 3.68 4.56 -13.45
CA GLY A 163 2.67 4.83 -12.44
C GLY A 163 3.19 5.78 -11.36
N LYS A 164 2.28 6.50 -10.71
CA LYS A 164 2.60 7.49 -9.67
C LYS A 164 1.76 7.24 -8.43
N MET A 165 2.39 7.45 -7.27
CA MET A 165 1.65 7.58 -6.02
C MET A 165 0.82 8.88 -6.07
N THR A 166 -0.44 8.84 -5.64
CA THR A 166 -1.28 10.04 -5.60
C THR A 166 -0.75 11.04 -4.56
N GLU A 167 -0.78 12.32 -4.90
CA GLU A 167 -0.38 13.40 -3.98
C GLU A 167 -1.14 13.33 -2.65
N LYS A 168 -2.41 12.97 -2.71
CA LYS A 168 -3.25 12.84 -1.52
C LYS A 168 -2.76 11.72 -0.59
N LEU A 169 -2.31 10.57 -1.15
CA LEU A 169 -1.70 9.49 -0.37
C LEU A 169 -0.39 9.94 0.27
N ALA A 170 0.46 10.65 -0.46
CA ALA A 170 1.70 11.21 0.07
C ALA A 170 1.44 12.20 1.22
N ARG A 171 0.45 13.08 1.08
CA ARG A 171 0.03 13.99 2.17
C ARG A 171 -0.53 13.23 3.38
N MET A 172 -1.24 12.12 3.18
CA MET A 172 -1.70 11.26 4.27
C MET A 172 -0.54 10.62 5.02
N PHE A 173 0.52 10.18 4.33
CA PHE A 173 1.73 9.65 4.97
C PHE A 173 2.47 10.71 5.78
N LEU A 174 2.64 11.92 5.25
CA LEU A 174 3.20 13.06 5.99
C LEU A 174 2.44 13.33 7.29
N LEU A 175 1.10 13.39 7.20
CA LEU A 175 0.25 13.63 8.35
C LEU A 175 0.32 12.49 9.36
N LEU A 176 0.43 11.24 8.89
CA LEU A 176 0.57 10.07 9.74
C LEU A 176 1.87 10.10 10.53
N CYS A 177 3.01 10.37 9.87
CA CYS A 177 4.32 10.51 10.51
C CYS A 177 4.32 11.63 11.56
N LYS A 178 3.83 12.82 11.22
CA LYS A 178 3.73 13.96 12.14
C LYS A 178 2.90 13.62 13.38
N ARG A 179 1.72 13.03 13.21
CA ARG A 179 0.86 12.65 14.34
C ARG A 179 1.47 11.54 15.20
N TYR A 180 2.21 10.64 14.58
CA TYR A 180 2.91 9.58 15.31
C TYR A 180 4.03 10.15 16.17
N ALA A 181 4.80 11.09 15.67
CA ALA A 181 5.91 11.75 16.34
C ALA A 181 5.49 12.58 17.58
N THR A 182 4.24 13.08 17.59
CA THR A 182 3.70 13.83 18.75
C THR A 182 3.22 12.95 19.90
N ARG A 183 3.23 11.63 19.76
CA ARG A 183 2.86 10.73 20.86
C ARG A 183 3.84 10.85 22.04
N ALA A 184 3.33 10.63 23.26
CA ALA A 184 4.12 10.77 24.49
C ALA A 184 5.44 9.99 24.46
N ASN A 185 5.45 8.81 23.86
CA ASN A 185 6.64 7.95 23.76
C ASN A 185 7.76 8.52 22.88
N TRP A 186 7.46 9.49 21.99
CA TRP A 186 8.40 9.98 20.99
C TRP A 186 8.69 11.48 21.07
N ARG A 187 7.80 12.23 21.71
CA ARG A 187 7.84 13.70 21.74
C ARG A 187 9.11 14.29 22.39
N GLY A 188 9.72 13.57 23.32
CA GLY A 188 10.88 14.08 24.11
C GLY A 188 12.25 13.82 23.49
N TYR A 189 12.34 13.12 22.36
CA TYR A 189 13.62 12.78 21.73
C TYR A 189 14.15 13.93 20.84
N THR A 190 15.44 14.23 20.95
CA THR A 190 16.14 15.24 20.14
C THR A 190 16.16 14.86 18.67
N ALA A 191 16.27 13.56 18.33
CA ALA A 191 16.27 13.01 16.98
C ALA A 191 14.85 12.83 16.37
N ASN A 192 13.82 13.48 16.94
CA ASN A 192 12.43 13.30 16.51
C ASN A 192 12.21 13.63 15.02
N ASP A 193 12.83 14.69 14.51
CA ASP A 193 12.71 15.11 13.12
C ASP A 193 13.39 14.13 12.16
N GLU A 194 14.52 13.55 12.57
CA GLU A 194 15.19 12.48 11.81
C GLU A 194 14.34 11.21 11.80
N MET A 195 13.74 10.83 12.93
CA MET A 195 12.79 9.71 13.00
C MET A 195 11.61 9.90 12.03
N GLN A 196 11.03 11.11 11.97
CA GLN A 196 9.95 11.44 11.04
C GLN A 196 10.39 11.32 9.57
N SER A 197 11.56 11.88 9.25
CA SER A 197 12.11 11.88 7.90
C SER A 197 12.39 10.47 7.41
N GLN A 198 13.01 9.65 8.25
CA GLN A 198 13.30 8.25 7.94
C GLN A 198 12.02 7.41 7.81
N ALA A 199 11.02 7.64 8.65
CA ALA A 199 9.73 6.97 8.54
C ALA A 199 9.02 7.34 7.24
N LEU A 200 9.07 8.61 6.83
CA LEU A 200 8.49 9.05 5.57
C LEU A 200 9.18 8.41 4.38
N LEU A 201 10.52 8.34 4.41
CA LEU A 201 11.30 7.64 3.39
C LEU A 201 10.88 6.17 3.27
N GLN A 202 10.75 5.49 4.41
CA GLN A 202 10.29 4.10 4.44
C GLN A 202 8.86 3.96 3.90
N LEU A 203 7.92 4.83 4.30
CA LEU A 203 6.56 4.80 3.78
C LEU A 203 6.49 5.07 2.27
N SER A 204 7.39 5.90 1.72
CA SER A 204 7.46 6.09 0.27
C SER A 204 7.85 4.82 -0.48
N GLN A 205 8.68 3.98 0.13
CA GLN A 205 9.14 2.71 -0.47
C GLN A 205 8.09 1.59 -0.34
N ILE A 206 7.42 1.49 0.83
CA ILE A 206 6.49 0.40 1.11
C ILE A 206 5.02 0.79 0.97
N GLY A 207 4.72 2.05 0.64
CA GLY A 207 3.37 2.61 0.66
C GLY A 207 2.36 1.87 -0.21
N LEU A 208 2.80 1.28 -1.31
CA LEU A 208 1.96 0.48 -2.20
C LEU A 208 2.02 -1.03 -1.91
N GLN A 209 2.92 -1.48 -1.03
CA GLN A 209 3.09 -2.92 -0.72
C GLN A 209 2.01 -3.48 0.21
N PHE A 210 1.10 -2.64 0.68
CA PHE A 210 -0.04 -3.11 1.47
C PHE A 210 -0.87 -4.12 0.68
N ASP A 211 -1.10 -5.30 1.27
CA ASP A 211 -1.85 -6.40 0.65
C ASP A 211 -3.30 -6.40 1.16
N GLU A 212 -4.20 -5.94 0.29
CA GLU A 212 -5.63 -5.86 0.59
C GLU A 212 -6.32 -7.23 0.66
N SER A 213 -5.66 -8.30 0.19
CA SER A 213 -6.18 -9.66 0.32
C SER A 213 -6.03 -10.22 1.74
N LYS A 214 -5.09 -9.68 2.51
CA LYS A 214 -4.78 -10.13 3.87
C LYS A 214 -5.41 -9.29 4.97
N SER A 215 -5.61 -7.99 4.71
CA SER A 215 -6.11 -7.07 5.72
C SER A 215 -6.85 -5.88 5.10
N ASP A 216 -7.89 -5.41 5.81
CA ASP A 216 -8.63 -4.18 5.48
C ASP A 216 -8.13 -2.97 6.27
N ASN A 217 -7.06 -3.13 7.08
CA ASN A 217 -6.57 -2.08 7.97
C ASN A 217 -5.18 -1.56 7.57
N PRO A 218 -5.07 -0.67 6.57
CA PRO A 218 -3.82 -0.07 6.15
C PRO A 218 -3.19 0.81 7.25
N PHE A 219 -4.01 1.40 8.13
CA PHE A 219 -3.51 2.23 9.21
C PHE A 219 -2.61 1.44 10.17
N ALA A 220 -3.00 0.22 10.55
CA ALA A 220 -2.18 -0.65 11.39
C ALA A 220 -0.85 -1.03 10.70
N TYR A 221 -0.90 -1.34 9.40
CA TYR A 221 0.29 -1.66 8.61
C TYR A 221 1.29 -0.50 8.60
N TYR A 222 0.84 0.72 8.28
CA TYR A 222 1.73 1.88 8.23
C TYR A 222 2.20 2.33 9.61
N THR A 223 1.37 2.25 10.65
CA THR A 223 1.82 2.58 12.01
C THR A 223 2.88 1.61 12.51
N ALA A 224 2.80 0.32 12.19
CA ALA A 224 3.84 -0.65 12.49
C ALA A 224 5.17 -0.29 11.78
N ALA A 225 5.11 0.07 10.51
CA ALA A 225 6.28 0.49 9.75
C ALA A 225 6.94 1.75 10.34
N ILE A 226 6.14 2.75 10.74
CA ILE A 226 6.64 3.96 11.40
C ILE A 226 7.29 3.60 12.74
N THR A 227 6.66 2.75 13.55
CA THR A 227 7.22 2.29 14.82
C THR A 227 8.60 1.66 14.62
N ASN A 228 8.72 0.76 13.65
CA ASN A 228 9.99 0.09 13.35
C ASN A 228 11.06 1.08 12.90
N SER A 229 10.69 2.08 12.08
CA SER A 229 11.61 3.14 11.65
C SER A 229 12.09 3.99 12.82
N PHE A 230 11.17 4.42 13.70
CA PHE A 230 11.49 5.21 14.88
C PHE A 230 12.39 4.44 15.84
N THR A 231 12.08 3.17 16.12
CA THR A 231 12.91 2.30 16.96
C THR A 231 14.31 2.11 16.39
N ARG A 232 14.43 1.99 15.06
CA ARG A 232 15.72 1.88 14.40
C ARG A 232 16.60 3.12 14.64
N ILE A 233 16.07 4.33 14.43
CA ILE A 233 16.81 5.57 14.71
C ILE A 233 17.15 5.69 16.18
N LEU A 234 16.21 5.40 17.08
CA LEU A 234 16.46 5.39 18.52
C LEU A 234 17.65 4.48 18.91
N ASN A 235 17.71 3.29 18.32
CA ASN A 235 18.81 2.35 18.60
C ASN A 235 20.15 2.86 18.05
N ILE A 236 20.16 3.54 16.90
CA ILE A 236 21.34 4.19 16.33
C ILE A 236 21.81 5.31 17.29
N GLU A 237 20.89 6.18 17.72
CA GLU A 237 21.21 7.26 18.66
C GLU A 237 21.75 6.77 19.99
N LYS A 238 21.15 5.74 20.58
CA LYS A 238 21.67 5.11 21.81
C LYS A 238 23.07 4.55 21.62
N LYS A 239 23.34 3.90 20.47
CA LYS A 239 24.67 3.40 20.15
C LYS A 239 25.68 4.54 20.02
N ASN A 240 25.31 5.61 19.34
CA ASN A 240 26.16 6.80 19.19
C ASN A 240 26.44 7.48 20.55
N GLN A 241 25.44 7.51 21.44
CA GLN A 241 25.58 8.02 22.78
C GLN A 241 26.59 7.18 23.60
N ASN A 242 26.45 5.86 23.61
CA ASN A 242 27.39 4.98 24.29
C ASN A 242 28.81 5.16 23.78
N ILE A 243 29.02 5.27 22.45
CA ILE A 243 30.35 5.53 21.88
C ILE A 243 30.92 6.88 22.36
N ARG A 244 30.09 7.92 22.44
CA ARG A 244 30.53 9.23 22.98
C ARG A 244 30.92 9.13 24.44
N ASP A 245 30.14 8.43 25.25
CA ASP A 245 30.37 8.24 26.66
C ASP A 245 31.68 7.45 26.91
N ASP A 246 31.90 6.36 26.14
CA ASP A 246 33.14 5.57 26.18
C ASP A 246 34.37 6.42 25.81
N LEU A 247 34.23 7.29 24.77
CA LEU A 247 35.33 8.20 24.37
C LEU A 247 35.62 9.26 25.44
N LEU A 248 34.60 9.80 26.08
CA LEU A 248 34.76 10.77 27.16
C LEU A 248 35.44 10.13 28.39
N ASP A 249 35.06 8.92 28.77
CA ASP A 249 35.71 8.16 29.81
C ASP A 249 37.18 7.91 29.51
N CYS A 250 37.51 7.49 28.30
CA CYS A 250 38.87 7.30 27.82
C CYS A 250 39.70 8.59 27.93
N LEU A 251 39.13 9.74 27.51
CA LEU A 251 39.80 11.03 27.60
C LEU A 251 40.03 11.48 29.06
N LEU A 252 39.09 11.21 29.98
CA LEU A 252 39.24 11.50 31.41
C LEU A 252 40.37 10.69 32.04
N TYR A 253 40.49 9.40 31.68
CA TYR A 253 41.59 8.55 32.18
C TYR A 253 42.95 8.89 31.59
N THR A 254 43.02 9.40 30.36
CA THR A 254 44.26 9.78 29.67
C THR A 254 44.70 11.23 29.91
N SER A 255 43.82 12.08 30.46
CA SER A 255 44.15 13.45 30.83
C SER A 255 45.00 13.45 32.09
N PRO A 256 46.22 14.08 32.11
CA PRO A 256 47.02 14.14 33.30
C PRO A 256 46.29 14.87 34.40
N SER A 257 46.27 14.27 35.60
CA SER A 257 45.65 14.84 36.78
C SER A 257 46.15 16.26 37.04
N PRO A 258 45.29 17.20 37.47
CA PRO A 258 45.77 18.54 37.88
C PRO A 258 46.94 18.52 38.88
N ARG A 259 47.09 17.42 39.64
CA ARG A 259 48.20 17.20 40.57
C ARG A 259 49.51 16.87 39.86
N ASP A 260 49.52 16.34 38.66
CA ASP A 260 50.73 15.99 37.92
C ASP A 260 51.34 17.19 37.18
N LYS A 261 50.62 18.32 37.10
CA LYS A 261 51.11 19.58 36.56
C LYS A 261 51.86 20.45 37.55
N CYS A 262 51.96 20.05 38.82
CA CYS A 262 52.62 20.80 39.91
C CYS A 262 53.89 20.12 40.38
N ARG A 263 54.61 19.38 39.54
CA ARG A 263 55.96 18.90 39.78
C ARG A 263 56.95 19.48 38.81
#